data_b24503c81cd48e853db739fd20c5cd1e
#
_entry.id   b24503c81cd48e853db739fd20c5cd1e
#
_cell.length_a   1.000
_cell.length_b   1.000
_cell.length_c   1.000
_cell.angle_alpha   90.00
_cell.angle_beta   90.00
_cell.angle_gamma   90.00
#
_symmetry.space_group_name_H-M   'P 1'
#
loop_
_entity.id
_entity.type
_entity.pdbx_description
1 polymer ?
#
loop_
_entity_poly.entity_id
_entity_poly.type
_entity_poly.pdbx_seq_one_letter_code
_entity_poly.pdbx_strand_id
1 'polypeptide(L)'
;MEDVKDIVFKVVQEFLCTTPLIIWGSGATVPCGLPTMGCLAKHLKDTMLPDLELATNLEAVLGESKYEPLLSEIKRRIWEYISTYDVKFLESLSNGNEDAYVAAIGKLLDKFTFAHPRKLDIVTTNYDRVLEYICSLNNMCYADGTGLSDLSIFDSNRFKNEKCVNIIKVHGSLSWFEIDGDIRNLSKGLGNVPPVIIIPGKNKYRESSQIPYRELIQKCDIAVDSAKSFLSIGFGFNDEHITPEIIKSVNKGAPIVVVTMRVSETCRAALKKASQYVLIEASSANDRESLVTIKQKGLPNIQELVLEGCYWSLPKFMEIFI
;
A
#
# COMPACT_ATOMS: atom_id res chain seq x y z
N MET A 1 9.60 5.58 -36.36
CA MET A 1 8.71 4.96 -35.35
C MET A 1 9.13 5.52 -34.02
N GLU A 2 8.19 6.05 -33.26
CA GLU A 2 8.45 6.48 -31.87
C GLU A 2 8.91 5.26 -31.08
N ASP A 3 9.94 5.41 -30.22
CA ASP A 3 10.45 4.31 -29.40
C ASP A 3 9.36 3.88 -28.42
N VAL A 4 9.22 2.56 -28.22
CA VAL A 4 8.25 2.00 -27.23
C VAL A 4 8.45 2.64 -25.86
N LYS A 5 9.70 2.87 -25.48
CA LYS A 5 10.06 3.53 -24.23
C LYS A 5 9.50 4.95 -24.15
N ASP A 6 9.63 5.73 -25.21
CA ASP A 6 9.15 7.11 -25.27
C ASP A 6 7.62 7.17 -25.16
N ILE A 7 6.92 6.25 -25.83
CA ILE A 7 5.46 6.14 -25.74
C ILE A 7 5.03 5.88 -24.27
N VAL A 8 5.63 4.88 -23.63
CA VAL A 8 5.29 4.52 -22.24
C VAL A 8 5.60 5.66 -21.28
N PHE A 9 6.79 6.27 -21.41
CA PHE A 9 7.22 7.35 -20.52
C PHE A 9 6.29 8.57 -20.62
N LYS A 10 5.96 8.97 -21.85
CA LYS A 10 5.06 10.08 -22.10
C LYS A 10 3.68 9.87 -21.46
N VAL A 11 3.09 8.68 -21.67
CA VAL A 11 1.75 8.38 -21.11
C VAL A 11 1.77 8.33 -19.58
N VAL A 12 2.79 7.71 -18.96
CA VAL A 12 2.93 7.67 -17.51
C VAL A 12 3.13 9.07 -16.93
N GLN A 13 4.00 9.88 -17.55
CA GLN A 13 4.22 11.28 -17.13
C GLN A 13 2.96 12.12 -17.29
N GLU A 14 2.19 11.93 -18.35
CA GLU A 14 0.90 12.61 -18.56
C GLU A 14 -0.11 12.23 -17.47
N PHE A 15 -0.25 10.95 -17.15
CA PHE A 15 -1.19 10.47 -16.12
C PHE A 15 -0.79 10.93 -14.72
N LEU A 16 0.48 11.10 -14.46
CA LEU A 16 1.04 11.52 -13.17
C LEU A 16 1.61 12.97 -13.20
N CYS A 17 1.10 13.81 -14.10
CA CYS A 17 1.54 15.21 -14.22
C CYS A 17 1.18 16.07 -12.99
N THR A 18 0.20 15.63 -12.20
CA THR A 18 -0.14 16.21 -10.88
C THR A 18 0.19 15.18 -9.80
N THR A 19 0.33 15.65 -8.55
CA THR A 19 0.54 14.73 -7.40
C THR A 19 -0.60 13.71 -7.33
N PRO A 20 -0.33 12.40 -7.52
CA PRO A 20 -1.35 11.37 -7.43
C PRO A 20 -1.71 11.02 -5.99
N LEU A 21 -2.86 10.41 -5.79
CA LEU A 21 -3.06 9.58 -4.60
C LEU A 21 -2.30 8.27 -4.78
N ILE A 22 -1.38 7.97 -3.86
CA ILE A 22 -0.65 6.71 -3.89
C ILE A 22 -1.43 5.64 -3.14
N ILE A 23 -1.63 4.49 -3.78
CA ILE A 23 -2.19 3.28 -3.17
C ILE A 23 -1.03 2.31 -2.95
N TRP A 24 -0.66 2.12 -1.68
CA TRP A 24 0.52 1.37 -1.30
C TRP A 24 0.11 0.01 -0.72
N GLY A 25 0.38 -1.05 -1.45
CA GLY A 25 0.04 -2.41 -1.04
C GLY A 25 1.22 -3.19 -0.47
N SER A 26 0.95 -4.41 0.02
CA SER A 26 1.97 -5.30 0.62
C SER A 26 3.07 -5.70 -0.37
N GLY A 27 2.76 -5.80 -1.65
CA GLY A 27 3.76 -6.07 -2.69
C GLY A 27 4.85 -5.00 -2.79
N ALA A 28 4.56 -3.76 -2.38
CA ALA A 28 5.51 -2.65 -2.38
C ALA A 28 6.56 -2.75 -1.25
N THR A 29 6.32 -3.52 -0.20
CA THR A 29 7.23 -3.68 0.94
C THR A 29 7.99 -5.02 0.93
N VAL A 30 7.65 -5.93 0.01
CA VAL A 30 8.38 -7.20 -0.17
C VAL A 30 9.86 -7.00 -0.45
N PRO A 31 10.31 -6.06 -1.31
CA PRO A 31 11.73 -5.81 -1.51
C PRO A 31 12.45 -5.26 -0.27
N CYS A 32 11.70 -4.70 0.68
CA CYS A 32 12.20 -4.29 2.00
C CYS A 32 12.30 -5.47 2.99
N GLY A 33 12.05 -6.70 2.55
CA GLY A 33 12.08 -7.91 3.37
C GLY A 33 10.80 -8.22 4.13
N LEU A 34 9.71 -7.47 3.94
CA LEU A 34 8.42 -7.74 4.58
C LEU A 34 7.74 -8.99 3.97
N PRO A 35 7.01 -9.76 4.77
CA PRO A 35 6.38 -10.98 4.29
C PRO A 35 5.20 -10.71 3.36
N THR A 36 5.03 -11.58 2.37
CA THR A 36 3.81 -11.61 1.55
C THR A 36 2.62 -12.19 2.32
N MET A 37 1.39 -11.99 1.81
CA MET A 37 0.20 -12.65 2.35
C MET A 37 0.31 -14.18 2.33
N GLY A 38 1.00 -14.75 1.34
CA GLY A 38 1.27 -16.19 1.28
C GLY A 38 2.23 -16.65 2.38
N CYS A 39 3.26 -15.88 2.69
CA CYS A 39 4.15 -16.15 3.82
C CYS A 39 3.41 -16.08 5.16
N LEU A 40 2.51 -15.11 5.33
CA LEU A 40 1.67 -14.97 6.51
C LEU A 40 0.72 -16.15 6.66
N ALA A 41 0.04 -16.56 5.59
CA ALA A 41 -0.83 -17.74 5.60
C ALA A 41 -0.08 -19.00 6.00
N LYS A 42 1.11 -19.21 5.43
CA LYS A 42 1.97 -20.34 5.78
C LYS A 42 2.38 -20.31 7.26
N HIS A 43 2.79 -19.13 7.77
CA HIS A 43 3.16 -18.97 9.17
C HIS A 43 2.00 -19.33 10.10
N LEU A 44 0.79 -18.84 9.83
CA LEU A 44 -0.39 -19.16 10.63
C LEU A 44 -0.72 -20.67 10.59
N LYS A 45 -0.61 -21.31 9.42
CA LYS A 45 -0.78 -22.76 9.27
C LYS A 45 0.21 -23.53 10.12
N ASP A 46 1.48 -23.20 10.04
CA ASP A 46 2.57 -23.94 10.68
C ASP A 46 2.57 -23.75 12.21
N THR A 47 2.03 -22.63 12.73
CA THR A 47 2.14 -22.27 14.15
C THR A 47 0.84 -22.35 14.94
N MET A 48 -0.33 -22.28 14.28
CA MET A 48 -1.59 -22.12 15.00
C MET A 48 -2.78 -22.82 14.32
N LEU A 49 -2.86 -22.77 13.00
CA LEU A 49 -4.04 -23.19 12.22
C LEU A 49 -3.66 -24.31 11.23
N PRO A 50 -3.38 -25.54 11.68
CA PRO A 50 -2.87 -26.61 10.81
C PRO A 50 -3.83 -26.95 9.65
N ASP A 51 -5.13 -26.75 9.85
CA ASP A 51 -6.16 -27.00 8.85
C ASP A 51 -6.36 -25.82 7.87
N LEU A 52 -5.52 -24.78 7.94
CA LEU A 52 -5.61 -23.61 7.05
C LEU A 52 -5.27 -24.03 5.61
N GLU A 53 -6.18 -23.77 4.68
CA GLU A 53 -5.94 -24.01 3.26
C GLU A 53 -5.12 -22.88 2.63
N LEU A 54 -3.91 -23.20 2.16
CA LEU A 54 -2.98 -22.20 1.59
C LEU A 54 -3.34 -21.78 0.17
N ALA A 55 -4.17 -22.55 -0.53
CA ALA A 55 -4.57 -22.27 -1.91
C ALA A 55 -5.69 -21.21 -2.02
N THR A 56 -6.36 -20.93 -0.90
CA THR A 56 -7.47 -19.96 -0.82
C THR A 56 -6.99 -18.59 -0.34
N ASN A 57 -7.75 -17.56 -0.69
CA ASN A 57 -7.51 -16.22 -0.17
C ASN A 57 -7.63 -16.24 1.37
N LEU A 58 -6.54 -15.89 2.07
CA LEU A 58 -6.48 -15.87 3.54
C LEU A 58 -7.64 -15.07 4.15
N GLU A 59 -8.09 -14.02 3.48
CA GLU A 59 -9.19 -13.17 3.90
C GLU A 59 -10.53 -13.93 3.92
N ALA A 60 -10.79 -14.74 2.91
CA ALA A 60 -11.99 -15.57 2.83
C ALA A 60 -11.97 -16.66 3.92
N VAL A 61 -10.83 -17.29 4.13
CA VAL A 61 -10.67 -18.38 5.11
C VAL A 61 -10.81 -17.87 6.54
N LEU A 62 -10.12 -16.82 6.93
CA LEU A 62 -10.22 -16.23 8.27
C LEU A 62 -11.60 -15.60 8.54
N GLY A 63 -12.41 -15.40 7.50
CA GLY A 63 -13.80 -15.00 7.62
C GLY A 63 -14.79 -16.11 7.99
N GLU A 64 -14.34 -17.35 8.11
CA GLU A 64 -15.18 -18.47 8.52
C GLU A 64 -15.46 -18.43 10.04
N SER A 65 -16.70 -18.76 10.44
CA SER A 65 -17.14 -18.68 11.84
C SER A 65 -16.33 -19.55 12.81
N LYS A 66 -15.70 -20.61 12.32
CA LYS A 66 -14.84 -21.50 13.13
C LYS A 66 -13.62 -20.79 13.72
N TYR A 67 -13.16 -19.68 13.11
CA TYR A 67 -12.02 -18.90 13.58
C TYR A 67 -12.40 -17.72 14.48
N GLU A 68 -13.69 -17.40 14.63
CA GLU A 68 -14.17 -16.29 15.46
C GLU A 68 -13.66 -16.33 16.92
N PRO A 69 -13.65 -17.48 17.61
CA PRO A 69 -13.10 -17.57 18.97
C PRO A 69 -11.59 -17.35 19.06
N LEU A 70 -10.87 -17.49 17.94
CA LEU A 70 -9.42 -17.39 17.87
C LEU A 70 -8.92 -16.03 17.36
N LEU A 71 -9.81 -15.10 16.98
CA LEU A 71 -9.44 -13.86 16.29
C LEU A 71 -8.43 -13.02 17.07
N SER A 72 -8.56 -12.93 18.41
CA SER A 72 -7.61 -12.16 19.24
C SER A 72 -6.20 -12.76 19.19
N GLU A 73 -6.10 -14.09 19.25
CA GLU A 73 -4.81 -14.79 19.17
C GLU A 73 -4.24 -14.72 17.75
N ILE A 74 -5.08 -14.87 16.71
CA ILE A 74 -4.68 -14.69 15.30
C ILE A 74 -4.12 -13.27 15.10
N LYS A 75 -4.82 -12.24 15.60
CA LYS A 75 -4.38 -10.84 15.56
C LYS A 75 -3.00 -10.67 16.17
N ARG A 76 -2.79 -11.21 17.37
CA ARG A 76 -1.50 -11.17 18.06
C ARG A 76 -0.39 -11.86 17.26
N ARG A 77 -0.64 -13.05 16.71
CA ARG A 77 0.33 -13.81 15.89
C ARG A 77 0.70 -13.09 14.60
N ILE A 78 -0.29 -12.49 13.92
CA ILE A 78 -0.04 -11.67 12.73
C ILE A 78 0.85 -10.48 13.09
N TRP A 79 0.51 -9.78 14.18
CA TRP A 79 1.27 -8.62 14.64
C TRP A 79 2.71 -9.02 14.98
N GLU A 80 2.93 -10.08 15.77
CA GLU A 80 4.27 -10.58 16.15
C GLU A 80 5.10 -10.96 14.93
N TYR A 81 4.49 -11.68 13.99
CA TYR A 81 5.16 -12.12 12.78
C TYR A 81 5.63 -10.94 11.93
N ILE A 82 4.74 -10.01 11.61
CA ILE A 82 5.08 -8.86 10.75
C ILE A 82 6.05 -7.92 11.48
N SER A 83 5.88 -7.69 12.79
CA SER A 83 6.78 -6.87 13.61
C SER A 83 8.22 -7.38 13.57
N THR A 84 8.42 -8.69 13.53
CA THR A 84 9.77 -9.27 13.44
C THR A 84 10.50 -8.82 12.17
N TYR A 85 9.80 -8.74 11.04
CA TYR A 85 10.36 -8.27 9.76
C TYR A 85 10.49 -6.76 9.69
N ASP A 86 9.55 -6.04 10.26
CA ASP A 86 9.57 -4.58 10.37
C ASP A 86 10.80 -4.09 11.18
N VAL A 87 11.11 -4.78 12.30
CA VAL A 87 12.32 -4.50 13.09
C VAL A 87 13.59 -4.83 12.31
N LYS A 88 13.65 -5.96 11.60
CA LYS A 88 14.80 -6.30 10.76
C LYS A 88 15.03 -5.27 9.66
N PHE A 89 13.95 -4.74 9.08
CA PHE A 89 14.06 -3.65 8.11
C PHE A 89 14.64 -2.39 8.74
N LEU A 90 14.16 -1.98 9.93
CA LEU A 90 14.71 -0.85 10.67
C LEU A 90 16.20 -1.06 10.99
N GLU A 91 16.60 -2.26 11.42
CA GLU A 91 18.00 -2.62 11.66
C GLU A 91 18.86 -2.49 10.38
N SER A 92 18.32 -2.93 9.21
CA SER A 92 19.02 -2.78 7.93
C SER A 92 19.26 -1.34 7.55
N LEU A 93 18.31 -0.45 7.79
CA LEU A 93 18.45 1.00 7.57
C LEU A 93 19.52 1.60 8.50
N SER A 94 19.57 1.15 9.77
CA SER A 94 20.52 1.63 10.77
C SER A 94 21.97 1.25 10.44
N ASN A 95 22.17 0.17 9.68
CA ASN A 95 23.51 -0.29 9.27
C ASN A 95 24.05 0.42 8.02
N GLY A 96 23.32 1.41 7.49
CA GLY A 96 23.77 2.22 6.35
C GLY A 96 23.81 1.48 5.02
N ASN A 97 23.07 0.39 4.87
CA ASN A 97 22.93 -0.29 3.59
C ASN A 97 22.18 0.61 2.61
N GLU A 98 22.89 1.10 1.59
CA GLU A 98 22.28 1.83 0.46
C GLU A 98 21.52 0.84 -0.44
N ASP A 99 20.29 0.51 -0.05
CA ASP A 99 19.41 -0.30 -0.85
C ASP A 99 18.75 0.56 -1.94
N ALA A 100 18.90 0.15 -3.21
CA ALA A 100 18.36 0.87 -4.36
C ALA A 100 16.83 1.03 -4.30
N TYR A 101 16.14 0.07 -3.67
CA TYR A 101 14.68 0.13 -3.52
C TYR A 101 14.28 1.15 -2.45
N VAL A 102 14.98 1.20 -1.33
CA VAL A 102 14.81 2.22 -0.28
C VAL A 102 15.05 3.62 -0.85
N ALA A 103 16.16 3.79 -1.60
CA ALA A 103 16.45 5.06 -2.27
C ALA A 103 15.36 5.44 -3.28
N ALA A 104 14.77 4.47 -3.99
CA ALA A 104 13.68 4.72 -4.92
C ALA A 104 12.38 5.17 -4.23
N ILE A 105 12.05 4.62 -3.05
CA ILE A 105 10.92 5.10 -2.25
C ILE A 105 11.16 6.56 -1.85
N GLY A 106 12.36 6.90 -1.35
CA GLY A 106 12.72 8.27 -1.02
C GLY A 106 12.53 9.23 -2.21
N LYS A 107 13.03 8.84 -3.40
CA LYS A 107 12.85 9.63 -4.64
C LYS A 107 11.38 9.77 -5.04
N LEU A 108 10.55 8.74 -4.86
CA LEU A 108 9.10 8.79 -5.11
C LEU A 108 8.44 9.83 -4.22
N LEU A 109 8.73 9.79 -2.92
CA LEU A 109 8.17 10.73 -1.95
C LEU A 109 8.61 12.16 -2.27
N ASP A 110 9.89 12.38 -2.54
CA ASP A 110 10.44 13.70 -2.90
C ASP A 110 9.80 14.23 -4.19
N LYS A 111 9.71 13.40 -5.24
CA LYS A 111 9.09 13.78 -6.53
C LYS A 111 7.69 14.36 -6.35
N PHE A 112 6.85 13.71 -5.56
CA PHE A 112 5.44 14.12 -5.42
C PHE A 112 5.19 15.09 -4.26
N THR A 113 6.20 15.41 -3.45
CA THR A 113 6.16 16.49 -2.45
C THR A 113 6.94 17.73 -2.87
N PHE A 114 7.57 17.74 -4.06
CA PHE A 114 8.37 18.86 -4.54
C PHE A 114 7.54 20.13 -4.80
N ALA A 115 6.42 19.97 -5.50
CA ALA A 115 5.56 21.09 -5.89
C ALA A 115 4.59 21.49 -4.76
N HIS A 116 4.24 22.78 -4.70
CA HIS A 116 3.20 23.27 -3.78
C HIS A 116 1.88 22.52 -4.03
N PRO A 117 1.16 22.09 -3.00
CA PRO A 117 1.32 22.40 -1.55
C PRO A 117 2.32 21.52 -0.81
N ARG A 118 3.13 20.74 -1.49
CA ARG A 118 4.10 19.76 -0.92
C ARG A 118 3.41 18.71 -0.05
N LYS A 119 2.21 18.34 -0.44
CA LYS A 119 1.38 17.36 0.21
C LYS A 119 1.31 16.10 -0.65
N LEU A 120 1.49 14.96 -0.02
CA LEU A 120 1.28 13.65 -0.64
C LEU A 120 0.39 12.82 0.27
N ASP A 121 -0.72 12.32 -0.26
CA ASP A 121 -1.57 11.36 0.43
C ASP A 121 -1.23 9.94 -0.05
N ILE A 122 -1.00 9.04 0.90
CA ILE A 122 -0.75 7.62 0.66
C ILE A 122 -1.79 6.83 1.45
N VAL A 123 -2.58 6.03 0.76
CA VAL A 123 -3.52 5.07 1.38
C VAL A 123 -2.88 3.69 1.36
N THR A 124 -2.91 3.02 2.50
CA THR A 124 -2.34 1.68 2.62
C THR A 124 -3.16 0.78 3.54
N THR A 125 -3.19 -0.50 3.17
CA THR A 125 -3.69 -1.60 4.02
C THR A 125 -2.58 -2.28 4.80
N ASN A 126 -1.32 -1.85 4.61
CA ASN A 126 -0.17 -2.41 5.30
C ASN A 126 -0.10 -1.93 6.75
N TYR A 127 0.33 -2.83 7.63
CA TYR A 127 0.57 -2.51 9.04
C TYR A 127 2.00 -2.01 9.30
N ASP A 128 2.96 -2.41 8.43
CA ASP A 128 4.39 -2.09 8.56
C ASP A 128 4.66 -0.58 8.58
N ARG A 129 5.88 -0.20 9.03
CA ARG A 129 6.32 1.18 9.19
C ARG A 129 7.37 1.60 8.15
N VAL A 130 7.41 0.92 7.01
CA VAL A 130 8.41 1.18 5.95
C VAL A 130 8.35 2.64 5.49
N LEU A 131 7.16 3.18 5.23
CA LEU A 131 6.99 4.56 4.77
C LEU A 131 7.42 5.57 5.84
N GLU A 132 7.04 5.34 7.09
CA GLU A 132 7.40 6.19 8.25
C GLU A 132 8.92 6.24 8.46
N TYR A 133 9.58 5.09 8.38
CA TYR A 133 11.04 5.01 8.49
C TYR A 133 11.74 5.76 7.36
N ILE A 134 11.26 5.59 6.12
CA ILE A 134 11.87 6.26 4.96
C ILE A 134 11.59 7.76 4.98
N CYS A 135 10.40 8.21 5.39
CA CYS A 135 10.13 9.63 5.64
C CYS A 135 11.12 10.20 6.67
N SER A 136 11.31 9.50 7.79
CA SER A 136 12.23 9.93 8.85
C SER A 136 13.68 9.96 8.37
N LEU A 137 14.12 8.94 7.62
CA LEU A 137 15.49 8.86 7.06
C LEU A 137 15.78 10.03 6.11
N ASN A 138 14.78 10.49 5.36
CA ASN A 138 14.90 11.59 4.40
C ASN A 138 14.50 12.96 4.99
N ASN A 139 14.34 13.08 6.31
CA ASN A 139 13.91 14.31 7.00
C ASN A 139 12.60 14.89 6.47
N MET A 140 11.68 14.04 6.01
CA MET A 140 10.37 14.43 5.52
C MET A 140 9.36 14.44 6.67
N CYS A 141 8.51 15.48 6.71
CA CYS A 141 7.37 15.49 7.62
C CYS A 141 6.34 14.45 7.16
N TYR A 142 5.90 13.58 8.10
CA TYR A 142 4.79 12.67 7.84
C TYR A 142 3.74 12.72 8.95
N ALA A 143 2.55 12.24 8.66
CA ALA A 143 1.46 12.08 9.61
C ALA A 143 0.70 10.78 9.31
N ASP A 144 0.53 9.95 10.35
CA ASP A 144 -0.25 8.70 10.31
C ASP A 144 -1.51 8.76 11.21
N GLY A 145 -1.75 9.91 11.83
CA GLY A 145 -2.81 10.11 12.82
C GLY A 145 -2.34 10.02 14.25
N THR A 146 -1.09 9.56 14.51
CA THR A 146 -0.50 9.58 15.85
C THR A 146 0.59 10.66 15.98
N GLY A 147 1.07 10.91 17.18
CA GLY A 147 2.28 11.72 17.39
C GLY A 147 3.54 10.86 17.33
N LEU A 148 4.69 11.51 17.20
CA LEU A 148 5.98 10.83 17.06
C LEU A 148 6.51 10.21 18.38
N SER A 149 5.93 10.56 19.52
CA SER A 149 6.33 10.05 20.83
C SER A 149 5.46 8.89 21.28
N ASP A 150 6.04 8.00 22.10
CA ASP A 150 5.27 6.97 22.78
C ASP A 150 4.12 7.56 23.59
N LEU A 151 3.05 6.81 23.72
CA LEU A 151 1.78 7.15 24.37
C LEU A 151 0.99 8.29 23.73
N SER A 152 1.44 8.86 22.60
CA SER A 152 0.64 9.84 21.88
C SER A 152 -0.66 9.22 21.37
N ILE A 153 -1.78 9.94 21.56
CA ILE A 153 -3.13 9.49 21.18
C ILE A 153 -3.32 9.67 19.67
N PHE A 154 -4.07 8.75 19.05
CA PHE A 154 -4.55 8.89 17.69
C PHE A 154 -5.54 10.08 17.61
N ASP A 155 -5.31 10.94 16.62
CA ASP A 155 -6.16 12.07 16.28
C ASP A 155 -6.11 12.31 14.77
N SER A 156 -7.22 12.09 14.09
CA SER A 156 -7.32 12.25 12.64
C SER A 156 -7.10 13.70 12.15
N ASN A 157 -7.11 14.70 13.05
CA ASN A 157 -6.75 16.09 12.71
C ASN A 157 -5.24 16.32 12.54
N ARG A 158 -4.42 15.32 12.84
CA ARG A 158 -2.96 15.37 12.59
C ARG A 158 -2.60 15.27 11.11
N PHE A 159 -3.47 14.72 10.28
CA PHE A 159 -3.29 14.76 8.83
C PHE A 159 -3.28 16.21 8.32
N LYS A 160 -2.31 16.56 7.48
CA LYS A 160 -2.03 17.94 7.09
C LYS A 160 -2.41 18.20 5.63
N ASN A 161 -2.70 19.45 5.33
CA ASN A 161 -3.06 19.91 3.99
C ASN A 161 -1.86 20.43 3.18
N GLU A 162 -0.70 20.56 3.80
CA GLU A 162 0.54 21.03 3.16
C GLU A 162 1.80 20.50 3.85
N LYS A 163 2.90 20.43 3.11
CA LYS A 163 4.25 20.12 3.58
C LYS A 163 4.34 18.83 4.40
N CYS A 164 3.62 17.79 3.98
CA CYS A 164 3.52 16.55 4.71
C CYS A 164 3.19 15.37 3.79
N VAL A 165 3.73 14.21 4.13
CA VAL A 165 3.29 12.91 3.62
C VAL A 165 2.26 12.36 4.60
N ASN A 166 1.00 12.31 4.22
CA ASN A 166 -0.06 11.68 5.01
C ASN A 166 -0.10 10.18 4.69
N ILE A 167 0.11 9.33 5.69
CA ILE A 167 0.08 7.87 5.56
C ILE A 167 -1.21 7.36 6.19
N ILE A 168 -2.23 7.15 5.37
CA ILE A 168 -3.58 6.75 5.80
C ILE A 168 -3.63 5.23 5.88
N LYS A 169 -3.42 4.67 7.08
CA LYS A 169 -3.32 3.23 7.35
C LYS A 169 -4.70 2.67 7.72
N VAL A 170 -5.52 2.38 6.71
CA VAL A 170 -6.93 1.98 6.91
C VAL A 170 -7.13 0.67 7.68
N HIS A 171 -6.08 -0.14 7.83
CA HIS A 171 -6.10 -1.37 8.61
C HIS A 171 -5.29 -1.31 9.91
N GLY A 172 -4.90 -0.11 10.35
CA GLY A 172 -4.10 0.08 11.55
C GLY A 172 -2.60 -0.02 11.32
N SER A 173 -1.83 0.00 12.40
CA SER A 173 -0.37 0.05 12.39
C SER A 173 0.25 -0.88 13.42
N LEU A 174 1.46 -1.36 13.15
CA LEU A 174 2.25 -2.12 14.12
C LEU A 174 2.59 -1.32 15.38
N SER A 175 2.55 0.01 15.30
CA SER A 175 2.83 0.90 16.44
C SER A 175 1.58 1.31 17.23
N TRP A 176 0.37 0.88 16.84
CA TRP A 176 -0.86 1.30 17.50
C TRP A 176 -1.37 0.24 18.47
N PHE A 177 -1.71 0.70 19.69
CA PHE A 177 -2.17 -0.14 20.78
C PHE A 177 -3.35 0.51 21.50
N GLU A 178 -4.26 -0.31 21.99
CA GLU A 178 -5.36 0.16 22.82
C GLU A 178 -4.92 0.21 24.29
N ILE A 179 -4.91 1.41 24.88
CA ILE A 179 -4.52 1.65 26.27
C ILE A 179 -5.57 2.55 26.91
N ASP A 180 -6.24 2.05 27.94
CA ASP A 180 -7.30 2.77 28.68
C ASP A 180 -8.43 3.30 27.77
N GLY A 181 -8.76 2.55 26.71
CA GLY A 181 -9.80 2.90 25.75
C GLY A 181 -9.37 3.88 24.66
N ASP A 182 -8.14 4.38 24.71
CA ASP A 182 -7.53 5.23 23.68
C ASP A 182 -6.60 4.42 22.76
N ILE A 183 -6.53 4.82 21.51
CA ILE A 183 -5.53 4.30 20.59
C ILE A 183 -4.26 5.12 20.71
N ARG A 184 -3.17 4.49 21.12
CA ARG A 184 -1.90 5.15 21.41
C ARG A 184 -0.76 4.55 20.59
N ASN A 185 0.19 5.40 20.25
CA ASN A 185 1.43 4.99 19.60
C ASN A 185 2.39 4.40 20.64
N LEU A 186 3.03 3.27 20.30
CA LEU A 186 4.17 2.72 21.03
C LEU A 186 5.24 2.33 20.00
N SER A 187 6.45 2.77 20.23
CA SER A 187 7.62 2.39 19.41
C SER A 187 7.95 0.91 19.52
N LYS A 188 7.60 0.30 20.67
CA LYS A 188 7.79 -1.12 20.98
C LYS A 188 6.50 -1.70 21.57
N GLY A 189 6.06 -2.85 21.04
CA GLY A 189 4.92 -3.58 21.60
C GLY A 189 5.20 -4.07 23.02
N LEU A 190 4.18 -4.02 23.86
CA LEU A 190 4.17 -4.54 25.23
C LEU A 190 3.29 -5.78 25.25
N GLY A 191 3.77 -6.88 25.83
CA GLY A 191 3.16 -8.21 25.71
C GLY A 191 1.69 -8.35 26.13
N ASN A 192 1.18 -7.44 26.98
CA ASN A 192 -0.18 -7.48 27.47
C ASN A 192 -1.11 -6.42 26.85
N VAL A 193 -0.61 -5.65 25.89
CA VAL A 193 -1.39 -4.57 25.27
C VAL A 193 -1.87 -5.04 23.87
N PRO A 194 -3.18 -5.02 23.59
CA PRO A 194 -3.70 -5.50 22.32
C PRO A 194 -3.30 -4.56 21.17
N PRO A 195 -2.76 -5.12 20.05
CA PRO A 195 -2.43 -4.31 18.88
C PRO A 195 -3.70 -3.89 18.14
N VAL A 196 -3.65 -2.69 17.55
CA VAL A 196 -4.74 -2.10 16.77
C VAL A 196 -4.49 -2.31 15.29
N ILE A 197 -4.85 -3.49 14.81
CA ILE A 197 -4.83 -3.87 13.39
C ILE A 197 -6.13 -4.58 13.01
N ILE A 198 -6.60 -4.37 11.78
CA ILE A 198 -7.69 -5.15 11.17
C ILE A 198 -7.06 -6.34 10.46
N ILE A 199 -7.37 -7.54 10.91
CA ILE A 199 -6.90 -8.77 10.26
C ILE A 199 -7.74 -9.11 9.02
N PRO A 200 -7.20 -9.85 8.06
CA PRO A 200 -7.99 -10.39 6.97
C PRO A 200 -9.20 -11.18 7.48
N GLY A 201 -10.40 -10.96 6.93
CA GLY A 201 -11.61 -11.71 7.31
C GLY A 201 -12.89 -10.88 7.28
N LYS A 202 -14.05 -11.53 7.44
CA LYS A 202 -15.39 -10.90 7.36
C LYS A 202 -15.71 -9.92 8.50
N ASN A 203 -15.00 -9.99 9.61
CA ASN A 203 -15.24 -9.10 10.76
C ASN A 203 -14.74 -7.65 10.54
N LYS A 204 -14.10 -7.37 9.39
CA LYS A 204 -13.67 -6.02 9.00
C LYS A 204 -14.79 -4.97 9.12
N TYR A 205 -16.02 -5.29 8.74
CA TYR A 205 -17.16 -4.36 8.82
C TYR A 205 -17.47 -3.93 10.26
N ARG A 206 -17.35 -4.83 11.22
CA ARG A 206 -17.61 -4.52 12.64
C ARG A 206 -16.48 -3.67 13.22
N GLU A 207 -15.24 -4.00 12.93
CA GLU A 207 -14.07 -3.23 13.39
C GLU A 207 -13.99 -1.87 12.69
N SER A 208 -14.31 -1.77 11.39
CA SER A 208 -14.26 -0.52 10.63
C SER A 208 -15.23 0.56 11.08
N SER A 209 -16.26 0.21 11.85
CA SER A 209 -17.19 1.19 12.45
C SER A 209 -16.65 1.88 13.70
N GLN A 210 -15.53 1.42 14.26
CA GLN A 210 -14.92 1.95 15.47
C GLN A 210 -13.76 2.92 15.15
N ILE A 211 -13.41 3.79 16.10
CA ILE A 211 -12.17 4.59 16.03
C ILE A 211 -10.98 3.64 16.25
N PRO A 212 -9.87 3.76 15.51
CA PRO A 212 -9.54 4.82 14.54
C PRO A 212 -10.03 4.54 13.11
N TYR A 213 -10.52 3.34 12.82
CA TYR A 213 -10.76 2.86 11.45
C TYR A 213 -11.81 3.67 10.71
N ARG A 214 -12.92 4.05 11.38
CA ARG A 214 -13.96 4.88 10.78
C ARG A 214 -13.41 6.22 10.29
N GLU A 215 -12.56 6.85 11.11
CA GLU A 215 -11.95 8.13 10.76
C GLU A 215 -10.91 7.98 9.63
N LEU A 216 -10.17 6.88 9.63
CA LEU A 216 -9.20 6.58 8.57
C LEU A 216 -9.89 6.28 7.23
N ILE A 217 -10.99 5.53 7.24
CA ILE A 217 -11.81 5.30 6.04
C ILE A 217 -12.36 6.63 5.53
N GLN A 218 -12.88 7.49 6.41
CA GLN A 218 -13.34 8.82 6.00
C GLN A 218 -12.21 9.67 5.40
N LYS A 219 -10.99 9.63 5.95
CA LYS A 219 -9.83 10.31 5.36
C LYS A 219 -9.43 9.72 4.01
N CYS A 220 -9.52 8.39 3.87
CA CYS A 220 -9.32 7.70 2.61
C CYS A 220 -10.33 8.16 1.55
N ASP A 221 -11.62 8.19 1.89
CA ASP A 221 -12.69 8.62 0.97
C ASP A 221 -12.47 10.06 0.50
N ILE A 222 -12.12 10.97 1.42
CA ILE A 222 -11.78 12.36 1.08
C ILE A 222 -10.56 12.43 0.14
N ALA A 223 -9.52 11.63 0.40
CA ALA A 223 -8.34 11.57 -0.44
C ALA A 223 -8.67 11.03 -1.84
N VAL A 224 -9.49 9.98 -1.94
CA VAL A 224 -9.95 9.39 -3.21
C VAL A 224 -10.81 10.37 -4.01
N ASP A 225 -11.77 11.04 -3.36
CA ASP A 225 -12.67 12.00 -4.04
C ASP A 225 -11.92 13.24 -4.54
N SER A 226 -10.85 13.65 -3.87
CA SER A 226 -10.00 14.79 -4.27
C SER A 226 -8.91 14.44 -5.27
N ALA A 227 -8.61 13.14 -5.45
CA ALA A 227 -7.53 12.67 -6.30
C ALA A 227 -7.81 12.96 -7.78
N LYS A 228 -6.83 13.54 -8.46
CA LYS A 228 -6.88 13.77 -9.92
C LYS A 228 -6.28 12.61 -10.71
N SER A 229 -5.44 11.82 -10.07
CA SER A 229 -4.82 10.62 -10.63
C SER A 229 -4.42 9.66 -9.50
N PHE A 230 -4.17 8.40 -9.86
CA PHE A 230 -3.80 7.36 -8.92
C PHE A 230 -2.50 6.69 -9.35
N LEU A 231 -1.62 6.41 -8.38
CA LEU A 231 -0.46 5.53 -8.55
C LEU A 231 -0.56 4.37 -7.57
N SER A 232 -0.80 3.18 -8.08
CA SER A 232 -0.89 1.97 -7.27
C SER A 232 0.41 1.18 -7.35
N ILE A 233 1.02 0.88 -6.21
CA ILE A 233 2.28 0.14 -6.13
C ILE A 233 2.08 -1.10 -5.25
N GLY A 234 2.23 -2.28 -5.85
CA GLY A 234 2.14 -3.56 -5.13
C GLY A 234 0.80 -3.85 -4.46
N PHE A 235 -0.31 -3.25 -4.94
CA PHE A 235 -1.65 -3.44 -4.38
C PHE A 235 -2.49 -4.37 -5.26
N GLY A 236 -3.13 -5.36 -4.65
CA GLY A 236 -3.86 -6.44 -5.34
C GLY A 236 -5.30 -6.13 -5.72
N PHE A 237 -5.88 -5.01 -5.29
CA PHE A 237 -7.30 -4.63 -5.48
C PHE A 237 -8.31 -5.64 -4.90
N ASN A 238 -7.92 -6.38 -3.87
CA ASN A 238 -8.80 -7.34 -3.20
C ASN A 238 -9.53 -6.74 -1.99
N ASP A 239 -9.14 -5.55 -1.54
CA ASP A 239 -9.74 -4.91 -0.38
C ASP A 239 -11.12 -4.34 -0.71
N GLU A 240 -12.14 -4.75 0.06
CA GLU A 240 -13.54 -4.41 -0.18
C GLU A 240 -13.93 -3.00 0.29
N HIS A 241 -13.09 -2.35 1.12
CA HIS A 241 -13.37 -1.01 1.64
C HIS A 241 -12.84 0.09 0.71
N ILE A 242 -11.58 -0.03 0.27
CA ILE A 242 -10.94 1.03 -0.50
C ILE A 242 -11.04 0.84 -2.02
N THR A 243 -11.04 -0.40 -2.50
CA THR A 243 -11.08 -0.70 -3.94
C THR A 243 -12.31 -0.11 -4.64
N PRO A 244 -13.55 -0.25 -4.11
CA PRO A 244 -14.74 0.27 -4.80
C PRO A 244 -14.71 1.77 -5.02
N GLU A 245 -14.25 2.57 -4.05
CA GLU A 245 -14.20 4.02 -4.17
C GLU A 245 -13.11 4.48 -5.15
N ILE A 246 -11.93 3.83 -5.15
CA ILE A 246 -10.88 4.07 -6.14
C ILE A 246 -11.43 3.79 -7.55
N ILE A 247 -12.05 2.63 -7.77
CA ILE A 247 -12.57 2.24 -9.07
C ILE A 247 -13.71 3.14 -9.52
N LYS A 248 -14.56 3.62 -8.62
CA LYS A 248 -15.59 4.61 -8.90
C LYS A 248 -14.98 5.92 -9.44
N SER A 249 -13.90 6.42 -8.84
CA SER A 249 -13.19 7.61 -9.32
C SER A 249 -12.51 7.36 -10.67
N VAL A 250 -11.85 6.22 -10.84
CA VAL A 250 -11.22 5.82 -12.11
C VAL A 250 -12.26 5.67 -13.23
N ASN A 251 -13.43 5.11 -12.95
CA ASN A 251 -14.52 4.99 -13.93
C ASN A 251 -15.15 6.35 -14.31
N LYS A 252 -15.02 7.37 -13.44
CA LYS A 252 -15.38 8.76 -13.76
C LYS A 252 -14.35 9.46 -14.66
N GLY A 253 -13.19 8.84 -14.88
CA GLY A 253 -12.18 9.31 -15.81
C GLY A 253 -10.85 9.73 -15.17
N ALA A 254 -10.64 9.52 -13.89
CA ALA A 254 -9.32 9.73 -13.28
C ALA A 254 -8.33 8.66 -13.80
N PRO A 255 -7.14 9.04 -14.29
CA PRO A 255 -6.14 8.08 -14.74
C PRO A 255 -5.54 7.31 -13.57
N ILE A 256 -5.16 6.06 -13.84
CA ILE A 256 -4.45 5.22 -12.88
C ILE A 256 -3.24 4.56 -13.54
N VAL A 257 -2.11 4.57 -12.82
CA VAL A 257 -0.91 3.79 -13.14
C VAL A 257 -0.75 2.73 -12.06
N VAL A 258 -0.66 1.46 -12.47
CA VAL A 258 -0.47 0.31 -11.58
C VAL A 258 0.91 -0.28 -11.85
N VAL A 259 1.74 -0.36 -10.82
CA VAL A 259 3.10 -0.89 -10.85
C VAL A 259 3.20 -2.06 -9.87
N THR A 260 3.43 -3.25 -10.38
CA THR A 260 3.50 -4.45 -9.55
C THR A 260 4.22 -5.57 -10.29
N MET A 261 4.75 -6.55 -9.56
CA MET A 261 5.36 -7.73 -10.19
C MET A 261 4.34 -8.52 -11.02
N ARG A 262 3.09 -8.64 -10.56
CA ARG A 262 1.99 -9.29 -11.29
C ARG A 262 0.68 -8.57 -11.02
N VAL A 263 -0.01 -8.19 -12.08
CA VAL A 263 -1.35 -7.62 -11.98
C VAL A 263 -2.34 -8.73 -11.67
N SER A 264 -3.10 -8.59 -10.57
CA SER A 264 -4.10 -9.58 -10.17
C SER A 264 -5.30 -9.59 -11.13
N GLU A 265 -5.98 -10.73 -11.21
CA GLU A 265 -7.24 -10.84 -11.97
C GLU A 265 -8.31 -9.87 -11.43
N THR A 266 -8.33 -9.65 -10.11
CA THR A 266 -9.22 -8.68 -9.47
C THR A 266 -8.94 -7.26 -9.98
N CYS A 267 -7.67 -6.86 -10.08
CA CYS A 267 -7.27 -5.57 -10.64
C CYS A 267 -7.72 -5.44 -12.11
N ARG A 268 -7.46 -6.45 -12.94
CA ARG A 268 -7.85 -6.46 -14.36
C ARG A 268 -9.38 -6.35 -14.51
N ALA A 269 -10.12 -7.13 -13.71
CA ALA A 269 -11.58 -7.09 -13.73
C ALA A 269 -12.11 -5.72 -13.26
N ALA A 270 -11.54 -5.15 -12.22
CA ALA A 270 -11.92 -3.84 -11.68
C ALA A 270 -11.72 -2.71 -12.71
N LEU A 271 -10.60 -2.74 -13.46
CA LEU A 271 -10.25 -1.71 -14.44
C LEU A 271 -10.90 -1.93 -15.83
N LYS A 272 -11.66 -3.00 -16.03
CA LYS A 272 -12.28 -3.31 -17.32
C LYS A 272 -13.11 -2.15 -17.89
N LYS A 273 -13.84 -1.43 -17.02
CA LYS A 273 -14.68 -0.28 -17.39
C LYS A 273 -13.96 1.05 -17.40
N ALA A 274 -12.72 1.11 -16.90
CA ALA A 274 -11.94 2.34 -16.87
C ALA A 274 -11.68 2.87 -18.27
N SER A 275 -11.72 4.19 -18.43
CA SER A 275 -11.46 4.85 -19.72
C SER A 275 -9.98 5.02 -20.01
N GLN A 276 -9.13 5.03 -18.98
CA GLN A 276 -7.70 5.22 -19.10
C GLN A 276 -6.95 4.60 -17.92
N TYR A 277 -5.92 3.83 -18.22
CA TYR A 277 -5.01 3.23 -17.25
C TYR A 277 -3.69 2.81 -17.91
N VAL A 278 -2.66 2.66 -17.09
CA VAL A 278 -1.41 1.99 -17.44
C VAL A 278 -1.17 0.89 -16.41
N LEU A 279 -0.96 -0.35 -16.89
CA LEU A 279 -0.54 -1.47 -16.05
C LEU A 279 0.90 -1.80 -16.43
N ILE A 280 1.80 -1.86 -15.43
CA ILE A 280 3.21 -2.22 -15.62
C ILE A 280 3.49 -3.42 -14.70
N GLU A 281 3.76 -4.57 -15.32
CA GLU A 281 4.05 -5.81 -14.63
C GLU A 281 5.24 -6.54 -15.23
N ALA A 282 5.79 -7.54 -14.52
CA ALA A 282 6.83 -8.39 -15.08
C ALA A 282 6.30 -9.18 -16.29
N SER A 283 7.08 -9.27 -17.34
CA SER A 283 6.74 -10.13 -18.48
C SER A 283 6.72 -11.59 -18.06
N SER A 284 5.73 -12.35 -18.52
CA SER A 284 5.64 -13.80 -18.25
C SER A 284 6.77 -14.60 -18.90
N ALA A 285 7.35 -14.06 -19.96
CA ALA A 285 8.45 -14.69 -20.70
C ALA A 285 9.82 -14.42 -20.04
N ASN A 286 9.99 -13.23 -19.43
CA ASN A 286 11.24 -12.81 -18.85
C ASN A 286 10.99 -11.72 -17.80
N ASP A 287 11.31 -11.98 -16.53
CA ASP A 287 11.14 -11.04 -15.42
C ASP A 287 12.06 -9.81 -15.48
N ARG A 288 13.07 -9.83 -16.37
CA ARG A 288 13.91 -8.66 -16.68
C ARG A 288 13.26 -7.69 -17.64
N GLU A 289 12.09 -8.01 -18.16
CA GLU A 289 11.27 -7.18 -19.03
C GLU A 289 9.97 -6.81 -18.34
N SER A 290 9.36 -5.72 -18.77
CA SER A 290 8.04 -5.28 -18.31
C SER A 290 7.02 -5.42 -19.43
N LEU A 291 5.88 -6.05 -19.12
CA LEU A 291 4.68 -5.97 -19.94
C LEU A 291 3.92 -4.71 -19.53
N VAL A 292 3.67 -3.83 -20.48
CA VAL A 292 2.94 -2.58 -20.27
C VAL A 292 1.64 -2.61 -21.05
N THR A 293 0.51 -2.54 -20.34
CA THR A 293 -0.81 -2.43 -20.95
C THR A 293 -1.33 -1.00 -20.80
N ILE A 294 -1.58 -0.32 -21.91
CA ILE A 294 -2.04 1.07 -21.95
C ILE A 294 -3.44 1.16 -22.53
N LYS A 295 -4.32 1.85 -21.83
CA LYS A 295 -5.61 2.32 -22.33
C LYS A 295 -5.69 3.83 -22.15
N GLN A 296 -5.97 4.55 -23.23
CA GLN A 296 -6.12 6.00 -23.23
C GLN A 296 -7.52 6.41 -23.66
N LYS A 297 -8.04 7.47 -23.05
CA LYS A 297 -9.36 8.02 -23.40
C LYS A 297 -9.38 8.47 -24.86
N GLY A 298 -10.40 8.04 -25.59
CA GLY A 298 -10.56 8.39 -27.02
C GLY A 298 -9.85 7.48 -27.99
N LEU A 299 -8.97 6.55 -27.52
CA LEU A 299 -8.38 5.52 -28.37
C LEU A 299 -9.18 4.20 -28.25
N PRO A 300 -9.54 3.57 -29.38
CA PRO A 300 -10.42 2.40 -29.35
C PRO A 300 -9.72 1.13 -28.84
N ASN A 301 -8.39 1.05 -28.97
CA ASN A 301 -7.63 -0.16 -28.72
C ASN A 301 -6.77 -0.03 -27.46
N ILE A 302 -6.70 -1.12 -26.70
CA ILE A 302 -5.71 -1.32 -25.64
C ILE A 302 -4.39 -1.68 -26.33
N GLN A 303 -3.30 -1.05 -25.92
CA GLN A 303 -1.95 -1.33 -26.40
C GLN A 303 -1.24 -2.21 -25.38
N GLU A 304 -0.63 -3.30 -25.86
CA GLU A 304 0.27 -4.13 -25.06
C GLU A 304 1.68 -3.99 -25.65
N LEU A 305 2.61 -3.55 -24.80
CA LEU A 305 3.97 -3.22 -25.17
C LEU A 305 4.93 -3.97 -24.24
N VAL A 306 6.05 -4.46 -24.80
CA VAL A 306 7.12 -5.04 -23.99
C VAL A 306 8.25 -4.02 -23.92
N LEU A 307 8.67 -3.72 -22.70
CA LEU A 307 9.70 -2.76 -22.39
C LEU A 307 10.89 -3.47 -21.73
N GLU A 308 12.06 -3.35 -22.31
CA GLU A 308 13.30 -3.89 -21.75
C GLU A 308 13.62 -3.19 -20.41
N GLY A 309 13.76 -3.98 -19.34
CA GLY A 309 14.01 -3.51 -17.99
C GLY A 309 12.84 -3.76 -17.04
N CYS A 310 13.16 -3.83 -15.76
CA CYS A 310 12.22 -4.15 -14.68
C CYS A 310 11.41 -2.93 -14.24
N TYR A 311 10.69 -2.25 -15.14
CA TYR A 311 9.87 -1.07 -14.80
C TYR A 311 8.69 -1.40 -13.89
N TRP A 312 8.37 -2.67 -13.69
CA TRP A 312 7.46 -3.15 -12.66
C TRP A 312 8.05 -3.03 -11.23
N SER A 313 9.36 -2.79 -11.11
CA SER A 313 10.05 -2.51 -9.85
C SER A 313 10.28 -1.02 -9.68
N LEU A 314 10.09 -0.52 -8.46
CA LEU A 314 10.14 0.91 -8.16
C LEU A 314 11.46 1.61 -8.56
N PRO A 315 12.67 1.03 -8.35
CA PRO A 315 13.92 1.65 -8.79
C PRO A 315 13.92 1.99 -10.28
N LYS A 316 13.48 1.06 -11.11
CA LYS A 316 13.43 1.27 -12.56
C LYS A 316 12.26 2.16 -12.98
N PHE A 317 11.10 2.03 -12.33
CA PHE A 317 9.95 2.89 -12.57
C PHE A 317 10.30 4.38 -12.36
N MET A 318 11.10 4.69 -11.33
CA MET A 318 11.49 6.09 -11.07
C MET A 318 12.36 6.71 -12.15
N GLU A 319 12.98 5.92 -13.03
CA GLU A 319 13.71 6.45 -14.20
C GLU A 319 12.78 7.12 -15.23
N ILE A 320 11.47 6.83 -15.20
CA ILE A 320 10.47 7.48 -16.07
C ILE A 320 10.41 9.01 -15.83
N PHE A 321 10.82 9.46 -14.65
CA PHE A 321 10.71 10.87 -14.21
C PHE A 321 12.06 11.63 -14.21
N ILE A 322 13.13 11.00 -14.69
CA ILE A 322 14.48 11.58 -14.81
C ILE A 322 14.72 12.10 -16.26
#